data_1b2609dcd306f92bf89c6c8a992004e2
#
_entry.id   1b2609dcd306f92bf89c6c8a992004e2
#
_cell.length_a   1.000
_cell.length_b   1.000
_cell.length_c   1.000
_cell.angle_alpha   90.00
_cell.angle_beta   90.00
_cell.angle_gamma   90.00
#
_symmetry.space_group_name_H-M   'P 1'
#
loop_
_entity.id
_entity.type
_entity.pdbx_description
1 polymer ?
#
loop_
_entity_poly.entity_id
_entity_poly.type
_entity_poly.pdbx_seq_one_letter_code
_entity_poly.pdbx_strand_id
1 'polypeptide(L)'
;MIVMVFEFNVEPGEYEAYLQESADLRQHLAQIDGFISVERFESQATPGRFVAIGYFETEDAVAQWRNLPAHRRAQALGRDSFFTSYRLVMAKALRDYTHDLRDSAPEDSRQAHGHQADGRAEA
;
A
#
# COMPACT_ATOMS: atom_id res chain seq x y z
N MET A 1 -9.07 4.02 8.84
CA MET A 1 -8.34 3.46 7.68
C MET A 1 -6.88 3.25 8.05
N ILE A 2 -6.37 2.11 7.70
CA ILE A 2 -4.97 1.73 7.96
C ILE A 2 -4.23 1.75 6.63
N VAL A 3 -3.04 2.33 6.63
CA VAL A 3 -2.19 2.43 5.45
C VAL A 3 -0.95 1.58 5.67
N MET A 4 -0.69 0.69 4.72
CA MET A 4 0.52 -0.12 4.69
C MET A 4 1.49 0.49 3.69
N VAL A 5 2.72 0.74 4.13
CA VAL A 5 3.81 1.17 3.26
C VAL A 5 4.90 0.12 3.36
N PHE A 6 5.09 -0.63 2.29
CA PHE A 6 6.06 -1.71 2.23
C PHE A 6 7.14 -1.35 1.21
N GLU A 7 8.29 -0.94 1.72
CA GLU A 7 9.46 -0.62 0.89
C GLU A 7 10.36 -1.84 0.81
N PHE A 8 10.82 -2.18 -0.38
CA PHE A 8 11.68 -3.36 -0.53
C PHE A 8 12.57 -3.27 -1.76
N ASN A 9 13.69 -3.98 -1.69
CA ASN A 9 14.58 -4.18 -2.82
C ASN A 9 14.55 -5.66 -3.18
N VAL A 10 14.40 -5.95 -4.48
CA VAL A 10 14.31 -7.32 -4.96
C VAL A 10 15.70 -7.85 -5.28
N GLU A 11 15.97 -9.08 -4.84
CA GLU A 11 17.22 -9.79 -5.17
C GLU A 11 17.33 -9.96 -6.68
N PRO A 12 18.48 -9.64 -7.28
CA PRO A 12 18.67 -9.86 -8.71
C PRO A 12 18.37 -11.31 -9.09
N GLY A 13 17.59 -11.47 -10.14
CA GLY A 13 17.17 -12.79 -10.62
C GLY A 13 15.91 -13.33 -9.97
N GLU A 14 15.37 -12.69 -8.93
CA GLU A 14 14.15 -13.16 -8.23
C GLU A 14 12.91 -12.38 -8.62
N TYR A 15 13.00 -11.41 -9.49
CA TYR A 15 11.89 -10.51 -9.77
C TYR A 15 10.68 -11.25 -10.35
N GLU A 16 10.91 -12.15 -11.30
CA GLU A 16 9.82 -12.91 -11.93
C GLU A 16 9.09 -13.79 -10.91
N ALA A 17 9.85 -14.48 -10.07
CA ALA A 17 9.27 -15.33 -9.04
C ALA A 17 8.48 -14.50 -8.02
N TYR A 18 9.00 -13.34 -7.66
CA TYR A 18 8.30 -12.42 -6.78
C TYR A 18 6.99 -11.94 -7.39
N LEU A 19 6.99 -11.55 -8.66
CA LEU A 19 5.78 -11.09 -9.34
C LEU A 19 4.70 -12.16 -9.36
N GLN A 20 5.09 -13.40 -9.60
CA GLN A 20 4.15 -14.52 -9.66
C GLN A 20 3.52 -14.78 -8.29
N GLU A 21 4.34 -14.79 -7.24
CA GLU A 21 3.84 -14.97 -5.88
C GLU A 21 2.93 -13.81 -5.47
N SER A 22 3.28 -12.59 -5.85
CA SER A 22 2.47 -11.40 -5.57
C SER A 22 1.11 -11.48 -6.27
N ALA A 23 1.08 -11.94 -7.51
CA ALA A 23 -0.18 -12.10 -8.26
C ALA A 23 -1.10 -13.12 -7.59
N ASP A 24 -0.54 -14.24 -7.14
CA ASP A 24 -1.32 -15.26 -6.43
C ASP A 24 -1.91 -14.71 -5.13
N LEU A 25 -1.14 -13.94 -4.39
CA LEU A 25 -1.59 -13.35 -3.13
C LEU A 25 -2.71 -12.34 -3.31
N ARG A 26 -2.74 -11.63 -4.42
CA ARG A 26 -3.80 -10.63 -4.67
C ARG A 26 -5.19 -11.24 -4.67
N GLN A 27 -5.31 -12.48 -5.12
CA GLN A 27 -6.59 -13.18 -5.13
C GLN A 27 -7.10 -13.41 -3.71
N HIS A 28 -6.21 -13.75 -2.80
CA HIS A 28 -6.56 -13.94 -1.39
C HIS A 28 -6.87 -12.60 -0.71
N LEU A 29 -6.06 -11.59 -1.01
CA LEU A 29 -6.21 -10.26 -0.42
C LEU A 29 -7.57 -9.64 -0.77
N ALA A 30 -7.99 -9.80 -2.01
CA ALA A 30 -9.26 -9.25 -2.48
C ALA A 30 -10.48 -9.82 -1.76
N GLN A 31 -10.34 -10.99 -1.11
CA GLN A 31 -11.43 -11.64 -0.38
C GLN A 31 -11.51 -11.22 1.08
N ILE A 32 -10.56 -10.45 1.56
CA ILE A 32 -10.57 -10.00 2.95
C ILE A 32 -11.56 -8.86 3.11
N ASP A 33 -12.48 -9.01 4.06
CA ASP A 33 -13.42 -7.95 4.39
C ASP A 33 -12.64 -6.78 4.98
N GLY A 34 -12.84 -5.59 4.43
CA GLY A 34 -12.12 -4.40 4.85
C GLY A 34 -10.85 -4.10 4.05
N PHE A 35 -10.48 -4.94 3.08
CA PHE A 35 -9.44 -4.59 2.14
C PHE A 35 -9.95 -3.54 1.14
N ILE A 36 -9.16 -2.48 0.92
CA ILE A 36 -9.54 -1.42 -0.01
C ILE A 36 -8.76 -1.55 -1.31
N SER A 37 -7.44 -1.45 -1.25
CA SER A 37 -6.60 -1.50 -2.46
C SER A 37 -5.14 -1.72 -2.10
N VAL A 38 -4.36 -2.13 -3.09
CA VAL A 38 -2.91 -2.17 -3.02
C VAL A 38 -2.33 -1.90 -4.40
N GLU A 39 -1.24 -1.16 -4.43
CA GLU A 39 -0.54 -0.88 -5.68
C GLU A 39 0.95 -0.81 -5.40
N ARG A 40 1.73 -1.30 -6.37
CA ARG A 40 3.19 -1.31 -6.29
C ARG A 40 3.77 -0.30 -7.27
N PHE A 41 4.79 0.43 -6.81
CA PHE A 41 5.49 1.44 -7.60
C PHE A 41 6.98 1.16 -7.56
N GLU A 42 7.66 1.43 -8.67
CA GLU A 42 9.11 1.32 -8.73
C GLU A 42 9.76 2.69 -8.58
N SER A 43 10.87 2.75 -7.86
CA SER A 43 11.65 3.98 -7.73
C SER A 43 12.21 4.40 -9.09
N GLN A 44 12.05 5.65 -9.45
CA GLN A 44 12.65 6.19 -10.67
C GLN A 44 14.16 6.39 -10.54
N ALA A 45 14.63 6.59 -9.33
CA ALA A 45 16.05 6.84 -9.07
C ALA A 45 16.87 5.56 -8.87
N THR A 46 16.24 4.51 -8.34
CA THR A 46 16.96 3.28 -7.95
C THR A 46 16.24 2.07 -8.54
N PRO A 47 16.76 1.51 -9.63
CA PRO A 47 16.19 0.29 -10.22
C PRO A 47 16.19 -0.86 -9.20
N GLY A 48 15.09 -1.62 -9.19
CA GLY A 48 14.95 -2.75 -8.28
C GLY A 48 14.42 -2.39 -6.90
N ARG A 49 14.20 -1.10 -6.65
CA ARG A 49 13.60 -0.63 -5.40
C ARG A 49 12.13 -0.30 -5.64
N PHE A 50 11.28 -0.84 -4.77
CA PHE A 50 9.82 -0.73 -4.90
C PHE A 50 9.18 -0.28 -3.61
N VAL A 51 7.97 0.26 -3.74
CA VAL A 51 7.07 0.45 -2.62
C VAL A 51 5.69 -0.09 -3.00
N ALA A 52 5.09 -0.87 -2.11
CA ALA A 52 3.69 -1.26 -2.20
C ALA A 52 2.91 -0.46 -1.16
N ILE A 53 1.86 0.21 -1.61
CA ILE A 53 0.98 0.97 -0.74
C ILE A 53 -0.36 0.26 -0.70
N GLY A 54 -0.78 -0.15 0.50
CA GLY A 54 -2.04 -0.84 0.71
C GLY A 54 -2.94 -0.06 1.65
N TYR A 55 -4.25 -0.16 1.43
CA TYR A 55 -5.26 0.49 2.25
C TYR A 55 -6.23 -0.54 2.78
N PHE A 56 -6.51 -0.48 4.08
CA PHE A 56 -7.44 -1.36 4.77
C PHE A 56 -8.36 -0.52 5.64
N GLU A 57 -9.60 -0.95 5.80
CA GLU A 57 -10.55 -0.22 6.63
C GLU A 57 -10.19 -0.28 8.11
N THR A 58 -9.69 -1.43 8.58
CA THR A 58 -9.44 -1.70 9.99
C THR A 58 -8.16 -2.46 10.23
N GLU A 59 -7.66 -2.42 11.46
CA GLU A 59 -6.53 -3.24 11.86
C GLU A 59 -6.88 -4.74 11.85
N ASP A 60 -8.14 -5.09 12.07
CA ASP A 60 -8.59 -6.48 12.00
C ASP A 60 -8.41 -7.04 10.59
N ALA A 61 -8.74 -6.26 9.57
CA ALA A 61 -8.51 -6.66 8.18
C ALA A 61 -7.03 -6.91 7.92
N VAL A 62 -6.16 -6.04 8.44
CA VAL A 62 -4.71 -6.22 8.32
C VAL A 62 -4.27 -7.51 9.01
N ALA A 63 -4.82 -7.78 10.21
CA ALA A 63 -4.48 -8.99 10.95
C ALA A 63 -4.89 -10.25 10.20
N GLN A 64 -6.07 -10.25 9.58
CA GLN A 64 -6.51 -11.35 8.74
C GLN A 64 -5.54 -11.59 7.58
N TRP A 65 -5.12 -10.52 6.91
CA TRP A 65 -4.16 -10.60 5.83
C TRP A 65 -2.81 -11.16 6.31
N ARG A 66 -2.28 -10.60 7.39
CA ARG A 66 -0.99 -11.00 7.95
C ARG A 66 -0.96 -12.48 8.30
N ASN A 67 -2.08 -13.03 8.78
CA ASN A 67 -2.15 -14.39 9.29
C ASN A 67 -2.67 -15.42 8.30
N LEU A 68 -2.99 -15.03 7.06
CA LEU A 68 -3.34 -16.00 6.04
C LEU A 68 -2.16 -16.95 5.80
N PRO A 69 -2.42 -18.27 5.75
CA PRO A 69 -1.33 -19.24 5.52
C PRO A 69 -0.53 -18.94 4.25
N ALA A 70 -1.21 -18.57 3.16
CA ALA A 70 -0.54 -18.21 1.91
C ALA A 70 0.37 -16.99 2.08
N HIS A 71 -0.06 -16.01 2.86
CA HIS A 71 0.74 -14.82 3.11
C HIS A 71 1.92 -15.11 4.04
N ARG A 72 1.72 -15.98 5.04
CA ARG A 72 2.83 -16.42 5.91
C ARG A 72 3.91 -17.11 5.10
N ARG A 73 3.53 -17.94 4.14
CA ARG A 73 4.49 -18.57 3.23
C ARG A 73 5.21 -17.54 2.38
N ALA A 74 4.49 -16.58 1.84
CA ALA A 74 5.10 -15.52 1.03
C ALA A 74 6.03 -14.64 1.83
N GLN A 75 5.71 -14.37 3.09
CA GLN A 75 6.60 -13.62 4.00
C GLN A 75 7.93 -14.36 4.17
N ALA A 76 7.90 -15.67 4.35
CA ALA A 76 9.10 -16.48 4.47
C ALA A 76 9.93 -16.43 3.19
N LEU A 77 9.29 -16.57 2.03
CA LEU A 77 9.98 -16.48 0.75
C LEU A 77 10.60 -15.09 0.54
N GLY A 78 9.89 -14.05 0.92
CA GLY A 78 10.41 -12.69 0.82
C GLY A 78 11.67 -12.48 1.64
N ARG A 79 11.66 -12.93 2.89
CA ARG A 79 12.81 -12.79 3.79
C ARG A 79 13.99 -13.66 3.35
N ASP A 80 13.70 -14.87 2.87
CA ASP A 80 14.75 -15.86 2.59
C ASP A 80 15.30 -15.75 1.19
N SER A 81 14.51 -15.29 0.22
CA SER A 81 14.88 -15.37 -1.19
C SER A 81 14.64 -14.11 -2.01
N PHE A 82 13.50 -13.44 -1.84
CA PHE A 82 13.09 -12.38 -2.77
C PHE A 82 13.75 -11.03 -2.50
N PHE A 83 13.95 -10.68 -1.23
CA PHE A 83 14.33 -9.31 -0.88
C PHE A 83 15.73 -9.24 -0.29
N THR A 84 16.52 -8.28 -0.79
CA THR A 84 17.81 -7.94 -0.15
C THR A 84 17.59 -7.08 1.07
N SER A 85 16.52 -6.28 1.08
CA SER A 85 16.12 -5.47 2.22
C SER A 85 14.65 -5.13 2.12
N TYR A 86 14.01 -4.87 3.27
CA TYR A 86 12.64 -4.39 3.28
C TYR A 86 12.36 -3.60 4.56
N ARG A 87 11.34 -2.76 4.48
CA ARG A 87 10.81 -2.01 5.62
C ARG A 87 9.30 -1.96 5.49
N LEU A 88 8.61 -2.32 6.56
CA LEU A 88 7.16 -2.27 6.62
C LEU A 88 6.73 -1.24 7.65
N VAL A 89 5.90 -0.29 7.23
CA VAL A 89 5.30 0.69 8.13
C VAL A 89 3.79 0.55 8.03
N MET A 90 3.15 0.38 9.17
CA MET A 90 1.70 0.44 9.27
C MET A 90 1.34 1.76 9.92
N ALA A 91 0.43 2.50 9.32
CA ALA A 91 0.05 3.82 9.79
C ALA A 91 -1.47 3.95 9.81
N LYS A 92 -1.96 4.75 10.74
CA LYS A 92 -3.36 5.12 10.77
C LYS A 92 -3.52 6.42 10.00
N ALA A 93 -4.45 6.45 9.05
CA ALA A 93 -4.70 7.66 8.27
C ALA A 93 -5.31 8.73 9.16
N LEU A 94 -4.68 9.89 9.21
CA LEU A 94 -5.22 11.04 9.90
C LEU A 94 -6.22 11.78 9.03
N ARG A 95 -5.93 11.85 7.73
CA ARG A 95 -6.80 12.50 6.74
C ARG A 95 -6.70 11.73 5.44
N ASP A 96 -7.77 11.79 4.66
CA ASP A 96 -7.84 11.18 3.36
C ASP A 96 -8.72 12.07 2.48
N TYR A 97 -8.10 12.85 1.63
CA TYR A 97 -8.83 13.73 0.72
C TYR A 97 -8.13 13.77 -0.63
N THR A 98 -8.89 14.16 -1.63
CA THR A 98 -8.43 14.20 -3.02
C THR A 98 -8.59 15.61 -3.57
N HIS A 99 -8.21 15.78 -4.83
CA HIS A 99 -8.44 17.03 -5.55
C HIS A 99 -9.93 17.42 -5.52
N ASP A 100 -10.82 16.43 -5.65
CA ASP A 100 -12.24 16.66 -5.78
C ASP A 100 -13.04 16.44 -4.49
N LEU A 101 -12.56 15.62 -3.56
CA LEU A 101 -13.22 15.29 -2.30
C LEU A 101 -12.37 15.80 -1.16
N ARG A 102 -12.69 16.98 -0.65
CA ARG A 102 -11.83 17.71 0.27
C ARG A 102 -12.40 17.91 1.66
N ASP A 103 -13.43 17.15 2.03
CA ASP A 103 -14.10 17.34 3.34
C ASP A 103 -13.14 17.11 4.52
N SER A 104 -12.21 16.18 4.41
CA SER A 104 -11.24 15.89 5.47
C SER A 104 -9.94 16.69 5.37
N ALA A 105 -9.82 17.59 4.38
CA ALA A 105 -8.67 18.46 4.27
C ALA A 105 -8.60 19.39 5.50
N PRO A 106 -7.39 19.77 5.94
CA PRO A 106 -7.25 20.70 7.05
C PRO A 106 -7.98 22.02 6.78
N GLU A 107 -8.50 22.61 7.82
CA GLU A 107 -9.25 23.88 7.72
C GLU A 107 -8.46 24.94 6.96
N ASP A 108 -7.18 25.10 7.28
CA ASP A 108 -6.33 26.07 6.62
C ASP A 108 -6.18 25.80 5.12
N SER A 109 -6.09 24.54 4.74
CA SER A 109 -6.01 24.15 3.33
C SER A 109 -7.32 24.38 2.60
N ARG A 110 -8.46 24.10 3.26
CA ARG A 110 -9.77 24.37 2.67
C ARG A 110 -9.99 25.87 2.49
N GLN A 111 -9.54 26.67 3.45
CA GLN A 111 -9.63 28.14 3.34
C GLN A 111 -8.75 28.66 2.21
N ALA A 112 -7.56 28.11 2.03
CA ALA A 112 -6.64 28.54 1.00
C ALA A 112 -7.08 28.11 -0.40
N HIS A 113 -7.62 26.91 -0.56
CA HIS A 113 -7.84 26.27 -1.88
C HIS A 113 -9.27 25.77 -2.10
N GLY A 114 -10.18 26.01 -1.16
CA GLY A 114 -11.52 25.49 -1.22
C GLY A 114 -11.61 24.05 -0.75
N HIS A 115 -12.85 23.55 -0.62
CA HIS A 115 -13.11 22.18 -0.15
C HIS A 115 -14.23 21.52 -0.95
N GLN A 116 -14.63 22.10 -2.06
CA GLN A 116 -15.68 21.58 -2.92
C GLN A 116 -15.13 20.47 -3.83
N ALA A 117 -16.07 19.69 -4.38
CA ALA A 117 -15.72 18.60 -5.26
C ALA A 117 -15.03 19.05 -6.54
N ASP A 118 -15.20 20.28 -6.96
CA ASP A 118 -14.55 20.80 -8.16
C ASP A 118 -13.23 21.50 -7.87
N GLY A 119 -12.64 21.26 -6.73
CA GLY A 119 -11.47 21.97 -6.20
C GLY A 119 -10.35 22.30 -7.16
N ARG A 120 -10.44 21.90 -8.40
CA ARG A 120 -9.48 22.20 -9.44
C ARG A 120 -9.25 23.69 -9.68
N ALA A 121 -10.16 24.50 -9.26
CA ALA A 121 -10.08 25.93 -9.48
C ALA A 121 -8.81 26.55 -8.91
N GLU A 122 -8.29 25.97 -7.84
CA GLU A 122 -7.14 26.48 -7.10
C GLU A 122 -5.86 25.72 -7.38
N ALA A 123 -5.88 24.82 -8.30
CA ALA A 123 -4.72 23.98 -8.59
C ALA A 123 -3.51 24.75 -9.17
#